data_88e3e86139fcc77c903d1c8afe04e095
#
_entry.id   88e3e86139fcc77c903d1c8afe04e095
#
_cell.length_a   1.000
_cell.length_b   1.000
_cell.length_c   1.000
_cell.angle_alpha   90.00
_cell.angle_beta   90.00
_cell.angle_gamma   90.00
#
_symmetry.space_group_name_H-M   'P 1'
#
loop_
_entity.id
_entity.type
_entity.pdbx_description
1 polymer ?
#
loop_
_entity_poly.entity_id
_entity_poly.type
_entity_poly.pdbx_seq_one_letter_code
_entity_poly.pdbx_strand_id
1 'polypeptide(L)'
;CMKEMGINRNLHVYNTAFLKSPIIVGLLKPCIYLPIHLISDYNESDMRYMLLHELQHYKHKDAIANYLMNFAGVIYWFNPLVWYALKEMRNDREVACDTSVLKMLEEDDYADYGNTLINFAEKISLTPFPFAAGLGGNMKQMKRRIINIASYEKPTFIKRVKGMTAFMLTAVLLLGFAPFISTYAADGSHYQWDSSSENISYVDLSTYFGEYE
;
A
#
# COMPACT_ATOMS: atom_id res chain seq x y z
N CYS A 1 24.28 -5.06 7.16
CA CYS A 1 22.84 -4.73 7.00
C CYS A 1 21.96 -5.42 8.03
N MET A 2 21.84 -6.77 8.06
CA MET A 2 20.91 -7.48 8.98
C MET A 2 21.19 -7.20 10.46
N LYS A 3 22.46 -7.29 10.89
CA LYS A 3 22.87 -6.96 12.27
C LYS A 3 22.59 -5.51 12.61
N GLU A 4 22.89 -4.60 11.71
CA GLU A 4 22.66 -3.16 11.81
C GLU A 4 21.17 -2.83 12.00
N MET A 5 20.29 -3.59 11.34
CA MET A 5 18.83 -3.47 11.45
C MET A 5 18.22 -4.20 12.64
N GLY A 6 19.02 -4.93 13.44
CA GLY A 6 18.52 -5.74 14.56
C GLY A 6 17.73 -6.96 14.14
N ILE A 7 17.97 -7.49 12.93
CA ILE A 7 17.31 -8.69 12.42
C ILE A 7 18.11 -9.92 12.90
N ASN A 8 17.58 -10.61 13.92
CA ASN A 8 18.24 -11.77 14.52
C ASN A 8 17.97 -13.10 13.80
N ARG A 9 17.10 -13.06 12.77
CA ARG A 9 16.74 -14.26 11.99
C ARG A 9 17.71 -14.45 10.84
N ASN A 10 18.22 -15.68 10.68
CA ASN A 10 19.03 -16.01 9.51
C ASN A 10 18.14 -16.07 8.27
N LEU A 11 18.40 -15.17 7.32
CA LEU A 11 17.77 -15.18 6.01
C LEU A 11 18.73 -15.88 5.03
N HIS A 12 18.24 -16.89 4.33
CA HIS A 12 18.99 -17.53 3.26
C HIS A 12 19.06 -16.59 2.06
N VAL A 13 20.26 -16.46 1.48
CA VAL A 13 20.50 -15.64 0.30
C VAL A 13 20.74 -16.57 -0.89
N TYR A 14 19.99 -16.37 -1.95
CA TYR A 14 20.10 -17.12 -3.20
C TYR A 14 20.42 -16.18 -4.35
N ASN A 15 21.33 -16.62 -5.22
CA ASN A 15 21.62 -15.89 -6.45
C ASN A 15 20.74 -16.38 -7.58
N THR A 16 20.30 -15.46 -8.44
CA THR A 16 19.44 -15.79 -9.59
C THR A 16 19.74 -14.89 -10.77
N ALA A 17 19.64 -15.44 -11.98
CA ALA A 17 19.77 -14.68 -13.23
C ALA A 17 18.42 -14.12 -13.73
N PHE A 18 17.30 -14.56 -13.15
CA PHE A 18 15.97 -14.25 -13.69
C PHE A 18 15.35 -12.98 -13.12
N LEU A 19 15.85 -12.47 -12.02
CA LEU A 19 15.34 -11.26 -11.38
C LEU A 19 16.14 -10.03 -11.80
N LYS A 20 15.50 -8.88 -11.76
CA LYS A 20 16.11 -7.56 -12.04
C LYS A 20 16.43 -6.78 -10.78
N SER A 21 15.72 -7.06 -9.70
CA SER A 21 15.89 -6.41 -8.40
C SER A 21 16.06 -7.46 -7.32
N PRO A 22 16.75 -7.13 -6.21
CA PRO A 22 16.69 -7.94 -5.01
C PRO A 22 15.23 -8.05 -4.57
N ILE A 23 14.84 -9.19 -4.06
CA ILE A 23 13.52 -9.39 -3.47
C ILE A 23 13.60 -10.28 -2.24
N ILE A 24 12.71 -10.07 -1.28
CA ILE A 24 12.50 -10.99 -0.16
C ILE A 24 11.18 -11.71 -0.35
N VAL A 25 11.24 -13.03 -0.43
CA VAL A 25 10.07 -13.89 -0.66
C VAL A 25 9.90 -14.86 0.50
N GLY A 26 8.66 -15.14 0.83
CA GLY A 26 8.28 -16.12 1.85
C GLY A 26 7.81 -15.47 3.14
N LEU A 27 6.61 -15.89 3.60
CA LEU A 27 5.99 -15.40 4.83
C LEU A 27 6.55 -16.13 6.06
N LEU A 28 6.64 -17.45 5.99
CA LEU A 28 7.08 -18.29 7.13
C LEU A 28 8.59 -18.52 7.12
N LYS A 29 9.17 -18.73 5.95
CA LYS A 29 10.61 -18.93 5.72
C LYS A 29 11.11 -17.92 4.69
N PRO A 30 11.34 -16.66 5.08
CA PRO A 30 11.78 -15.63 4.16
C PRO A 30 13.19 -15.92 3.63
N CYS A 31 13.38 -15.74 2.33
CA CYS A 31 14.64 -15.85 1.62
C CYS A 31 14.89 -14.59 0.80
N ILE A 32 16.13 -14.20 0.67
CA ILE A 32 16.56 -13.09 -0.18
C ILE A 32 17.05 -13.65 -1.51
N TYR A 33 16.51 -13.15 -2.61
CA TYR A 33 16.99 -13.45 -3.95
C TYR A 33 17.75 -12.25 -4.50
N LEU A 34 19.02 -12.46 -4.84
CA LEU A 34 19.90 -11.44 -5.42
C LEU A 34 20.12 -11.74 -6.90
N PRO A 35 19.85 -10.79 -7.80
CA PRO A 35 20.24 -10.91 -9.20
C PRO A 35 21.75 -10.93 -9.35
N ILE A 36 22.28 -11.89 -10.13
CA ILE A 36 23.74 -12.05 -10.32
C ILE A 36 24.37 -10.78 -10.91
N HIS A 37 23.69 -10.13 -11.87
CA HIS A 37 24.21 -8.92 -12.51
C HIS A 37 24.35 -7.72 -11.57
N LEU A 38 23.61 -7.67 -10.44
CA LEU A 38 23.79 -6.61 -9.48
C LEU A 38 25.17 -6.64 -8.81
N ILE A 39 25.71 -7.84 -8.59
CA ILE A 39 27.00 -8.02 -7.96
C ILE A 39 28.12 -7.48 -8.85
N SER A 40 27.97 -7.55 -10.18
CA SER A 40 28.94 -7.04 -11.15
C SER A 40 28.76 -5.56 -11.49
N ASP A 41 27.55 -5.05 -11.39
CA ASP A 41 27.15 -3.75 -11.96
C ASP A 41 27.11 -2.61 -10.95
N TYR A 42 27.11 -2.93 -9.67
CA TYR A 42 26.98 -1.95 -8.58
C TYR A 42 28.13 -2.09 -7.58
N ASN A 43 28.53 -0.96 -7.02
CA ASN A 43 29.51 -0.94 -5.96
C ASN A 43 28.93 -1.44 -4.61
N GLU A 44 29.77 -1.59 -3.61
CA GLU A 44 29.38 -2.10 -2.30
C GLU A 44 28.34 -1.18 -1.60
N SER A 45 28.48 0.13 -1.74
CA SER A 45 27.58 1.11 -1.14
C SER A 45 26.18 1.04 -1.77
N ASP A 46 26.09 1.00 -3.10
CA ASP A 46 24.83 0.85 -3.82
C ASP A 46 24.14 -0.46 -3.44
N MET A 47 24.89 -1.55 -3.39
CA MET A 47 24.35 -2.84 -2.97
C MET A 47 23.84 -2.80 -1.52
N ARG A 48 24.58 -2.14 -0.64
CA ARG A 48 24.14 -1.93 0.76
C ARG A 48 22.85 -1.16 0.82
N TYR A 49 22.69 -0.06 0.07
CA TYR A 49 21.48 0.73 0.06
C TYR A 49 20.26 -0.05 -0.46
N MET A 50 20.42 -0.80 -1.54
CA MET A 50 19.35 -1.67 -2.06
C MET A 50 18.95 -2.74 -1.05
N LEU A 51 19.91 -3.39 -0.40
CA LEU A 51 19.62 -4.40 0.61
C LEU A 51 18.96 -3.81 1.86
N LEU A 52 19.38 -2.63 2.31
CA LEU A 52 18.70 -1.94 3.40
C LEU A 52 17.24 -1.66 3.08
N HIS A 53 16.95 -1.23 1.85
CA HIS A 53 15.58 -1.00 1.40
C HIS A 53 14.73 -2.28 1.43
N GLU A 54 15.23 -3.36 0.84
CA GLU A 54 14.52 -4.66 0.83
C GLU A 54 14.32 -5.22 2.26
N LEU A 55 15.33 -5.08 3.12
CA LEU A 55 15.21 -5.51 4.51
C LEU A 55 14.21 -4.66 5.32
N GLN A 56 13.95 -3.40 4.93
CA GLN A 56 12.87 -2.61 5.55
C GLN A 56 11.50 -3.18 5.20
N HIS A 57 11.26 -3.62 3.96
CA HIS A 57 10.02 -4.34 3.60
C HIS A 57 9.80 -5.57 4.48
N TYR A 58 10.86 -6.33 4.73
CA TYR A 58 10.79 -7.47 5.64
C TYR A 58 10.45 -7.05 7.08
N LYS A 59 11.11 -6.01 7.60
CA LYS A 59 10.91 -5.50 8.96
C LYS A 59 9.50 -4.93 9.17
N HIS A 60 8.94 -4.27 8.16
CA HIS A 60 7.58 -3.74 8.15
C HIS A 60 6.51 -4.82 7.91
N LYS A 61 6.93 -6.07 7.64
CA LYS A 61 6.02 -7.19 7.32
C LYS A 61 5.15 -6.93 6.09
N ASP A 62 5.71 -6.27 5.09
CA ASP A 62 5.01 -5.83 3.88
C ASP A 62 4.43 -6.99 3.08
N ALA A 63 4.98 -8.20 3.20
CA ALA A 63 4.39 -9.41 2.65
C ALA A 63 2.96 -9.64 3.17
N ILE A 64 2.72 -9.47 4.48
CA ILE A 64 1.39 -9.61 5.08
C ILE A 64 0.46 -8.52 4.55
N ALA A 65 0.92 -7.27 4.52
CA ALA A 65 0.15 -6.16 3.98
C ALA A 65 -0.24 -6.40 2.50
N ASN A 66 0.67 -6.97 1.70
CA ASN A 66 0.38 -7.36 0.31
C ASN A 66 -0.73 -8.41 0.20
N TYR A 67 -0.72 -9.44 1.05
CA TYR A 67 -1.78 -10.45 1.05
C TYR A 67 -3.13 -9.82 1.41
N LEU A 68 -3.18 -8.97 2.44
CA LEU A 68 -4.41 -8.28 2.84
C LEU A 68 -4.92 -7.34 1.74
N MET A 69 -4.03 -6.59 1.10
CA MET A 69 -4.40 -5.71 -0.02
C MET A 69 -4.92 -6.48 -1.22
N ASN A 70 -4.29 -7.61 -1.57
CA ASN A 70 -4.76 -8.45 -2.65
C ASN A 70 -6.13 -9.06 -2.33
N PHE A 71 -6.34 -9.51 -1.10
CA PHE A 71 -7.63 -10.03 -0.63
C PHE A 71 -8.72 -8.96 -0.71
N ALA A 72 -8.45 -7.74 -0.23
CA ALA A 72 -9.36 -6.62 -0.37
C ALA A 72 -9.66 -6.29 -1.85
N GLY A 73 -8.66 -6.34 -2.73
CA GLY A 73 -8.83 -6.14 -4.16
C GLY A 73 -9.72 -7.20 -4.82
N VAL A 74 -9.67 -8.45 -4.35
CA VAL A 74 -10.54 -9.52 -4.83
C VAL A 74 -11.97 -9.31 -4.36
N ILE A 75 -12.19 -8.97 -3.08
CA ILE A 75 -13.55 -8.73 -2.55
C ILE A 75 -14.20 -7.51 -3.23
N TYR A 76 -13.45 -6.42 -3.37
CA TYR A 76 -13.94 -5.16 -3.91
C TYR A 76 -13.51 -4.93 -5.37
N TRP A 77 -13.37 -6.01 -6.16
CA TRP A 77 -12.88 -5.98 -7.53
C TRP A 77 -13.63 -4.99 -8.43
N PHE A 78 -14.91 -4.74 -8.16
CA PHE A 78 -15.80 -3.88 -8.92
C PHE A 78 -15.71 -2.39 -8.52
N ASN A 79 -15.00 -2.05 -7.42
CA ASN A 79 -14.97 -0.70 -6.89
C ASN A 79 -13.66 0.03 -7.29
N PRO A 80 -13.70 1.02 -8.20
CA PRO A 80 -12.51 1.74 -8.66
C PRO A 80 -11.84 2.56 -7.55
N LEU A 81 -12.60 3.02 -6.55
CA LEU A 81 -12.05 3.77 -5.42
C LEU A 81 -11.13 2.89 -4.56
N VAL A 82 -11.50 1.62 -4.37
CA VAL A 82 -10.65 0.65 -3.65
C VAL A 82 -9.35 0.40 -4.43
N TRP A 83 -9.41 0.25 -5.74
CA TRP A 83 -8.21 0.09 -6.57
C TRP A 83 -7.28 1.30 -6.47
N TYR A 84 -7.85 2.51 -6.48
CA TYR A 84 -7.08 3.74 -6.28
C TYR A 84 -6.42 3.76 -4.89
N ALA A 85 -7.18 3.46 -3.83
CA ALA A 85 -6.68 3.40 -2.46
C ALA A 85 -5.54 2.38 -2.30
N LEU A 86 -5.70 1.16 -2.84
CA LEU A 86 -4.68 0.11 -2.82
C LEU A 86 -3.41 0.51 -3.58
N LYS A 87 -3.55 1.28 -4.66
CA LYS A 87 -2.40 1.84 -5.39
C LYS A 87 -1.65 2.87 -4.54
N GLU A 88 -2.36 3.81 -3.92
CA GLU A 88 -1.74 4.83 -3.06
C GLU A 88 -1.09 4.19 -1.82
N MET A 89 -1.71 3.19 -1.20
CA MET A 89 -1.11 2.45 -0.10
C MET A 89 0.22 1.78 -0.49
N ARG A 90 0.33 1.25 -1.72
CA ARG A 90 1.61 0.72 -2.24
C ARG A 90 2.65 1.82 -2.40
N ASN A 91 2.25 2.97 -2.95
CA ASN A 91 3.14 4.13 -3.11
C ASN A 91 3.64 4.66 -1.77
N ASP A 92 2.76 4.78 -0.79
CA ASP A 92 3.10 5.25 0.56
C ASP A 92 4.06 4.31 1.28
N ARG A 93 3.92 3.01 1.06
CA ARG A 93 4.81 1.99 1.61
C ARG A 93 6.25 2.12 1.11
N GLU A 94 6.43 2.39 -0.19
CA GLU A 94 7.77 2.67 -0.75
C GLU A 94 8.41 3.88 -0.05
N VAL A 95 7.66 4.97 0.10
CA VAL A 95 8.11 6.18 0.81
C VAL A 95 8.43 5.87 2.28
N ALA A 96 7.65 5.03 2.94
CA ALA A 96 7.89 4.62 4.33
C ALA A 96 9.16 3.77 4.46
N CYS A 97 9.45 2.88 3.50
CA CYS A 97 10.69 2.12 3.44
C CYS A 97 11.88 3.04 3.23
N ASP A 98 11.84 3.96 2.25
CA ASP A 98 12.89 4.96 2.03
C ASP A 98 13.15 5.78 3.29
N THR A 99 12.10 6.30 3.92
CA THR A 99 12.19 7.06 5.17
C THR A 99 12.84 6.24 6.29
N SER A 100 12.60 4.94 6.33
CA SER A 100 13.18 4.06 7.34
C SER A 100 14.67 3.77 7.08
N VAL A 101 15.08 3.71 5.82
CA VAL A 101 16.49 3.64 5.42
C VAL A 101 17.20 4.94 5.81
N LEU A 102 16.66 6.11 5.46
CA LEU A 102 17.24 7.41 5.77
C LEU A 102 17.43 7.65 7.27
N LYS A 103 16.60 7.08 8.13
CA LYS A 103 16.78 7.13 9.59
C LYS A 103 18.04 6.40 10.06
N MET A 104 18.52 5.45 9.27
CA MET A 104 19.70 4.63 9.59
C MET A 104 20.99 5.19 8.95
N LEU A 105 20.86 6.01 7.92
CA LEU A 105 21.96 6.62 7.21
C LEU A 105 22.39 7.94 7.87
N GLU A 106 23.64 8.35 7.60
CA GLU A 106 24.10 9.71 7.87
C GLU A 106 23.54 10.67 6.82
N GLU A 107 23.54 11.98 7.13
CA GLU A 107 22.94 12.98 6.22
C GLU A 107 23.69 13.09 4.89
N ASP A 108 24.99 12.90 4.91
CA ASP A 108 25.86 12.91 3.72
C ASP A 108 25.53 11.76 2.75
N ASP A 109 25.00 10.63 3.25
CA ASP A 109 24.63 9.46 2.46
C ASP A 109 23.26 9.59 1.77
N TYR A 110 22.44 10.58 2.10
CA TYR A 110 21.07 10.68 1.56
C TYR A 110 21.05 10.90 0.05
N ALA A 111 21.96 11.72 -0.46
CA ALA A 111 22.09 11.97 -1.88
C ALA A 111 22.53 10.72 -2.65
N ASP A 112 23.48 9.97 -2.09
CA ASP A 112 24.00 8.74 -2.69
C ASP A 112 22.92 7.65 -2.70
N TYR A 113 22.15 7.51 -1.63
CA TYR A 113 20.98 6.64 -1.60
C TYR A 113 19.96 7.00 -2.69
N GLY A 114 19.64 8.29 -2.84
CA GLY A 114 18.72 8.78 -3.88
C GLY A 114 19.24 8.49 -5.30
N ASN A 115 20.53 8.73 -5.55
CA ASN A 115 21.18 8.44 -6.83
C ASN A 115 21.18 6.94 -7.14
N THR A 116 21.45 6.07 -6.15
CA THR A 116 21.36 4.62 -6.31
C THR A 116 19.99 4.18 -6.77
N LEU A 117 18.91 4.74 -6.19
CA LEU A 117 17.53 4.42 -6.60
C LEU A 117 17.21 4.89 -8.02
N ILE A 118 17.70 6.08 -8.42
CA ILE A 118 17.52 6.61 -9.79
C ILE A 118 18.22 5.70 -10.80
N ASN A 119 19.52 5.42 -10.58
CA ASN A 119 20.32 4.57 -11.46
C ASN A 119 19.71 3.17 -11.60
N PHE A 120 19.19 2.65 -10.50
CA PHE A 120 18.53 1.34 -10.49
C PHE A 120 17.22 1.36 -11.30
N ALA A 121 16.38 2.38 -11.11
CA ALA A 121 15.13 2.53 -11.85
C ALA A 121 15.38 2.72 -13.35
N GLU A 122 16.38 3.51 -13.74
CA GLU A 122 16.78 3.69 -15.13
C GLU A 122 17.19 2.37 -15.78
N LYS A 123 18.05 1.61 -15.12
CA LYS A 123 18.56 0.33 -15.61
C LYS A 123 17.46 -0.72 -15.80
N ILE A 124 16.47 -0.75 -14.90
CA ILE A 124 15.30 -1.63 -15.03
C ILE A 124 14.43 -1.19 -16.22
N SER A 125 14.25 0.12 -16.43
CA SER A 125 13.38 0.66 -17.47
C SER A 125 13.92 0.40 -18.89
N LEU A 126 15.24 0.35 -19.05
CA LEU A 126 15.91 0.11 -20.34
C LEU A 126 15.84 -1.35 -20.80
N THR A 127 15.44 -2.28 -19.94
CA THR A 127 15.36 -3.69 -20.34
C THR A 127 14.00 -4.03 -20.93
N PRO A 128 13.92 -4.50 -22.21
CA PRO A 128 12.68 -4.82 -22.90
C PRO A 128 12.14 -6.17 -22.42
N PHE A 129 11.40 -6.19 -21.32
CA PHE A 129 10.68 -7.39 -20.88
C PHE A 129 9.18 -7.09 -20.81
N PRO A 130 8.31 -7.88 -21.49
CA PRO A 130 6.88 -7.61 -21.59
C PRO A 130 6.14 -7.65 -20.24
N PHE A 131 6.71 -8.29 -19.21
CA PHE A 131 6.16 -8.32 -17.85
C PHE A 131 6.71 -7.21 -16.91
N ALA A 132 7.68 -6.41 -17.36
CA ALA A 132 8.27 -5.33 -16.55
C ALA A 132 7.35 -4.10 -16.46
N ALA A 133 6.30 -4.01 -17.26
CA ALA A 133 5.33 -2.90 -17.20
C ALA A 133 4.59 -2.77 -15.85
N GLY A 134 4.60 -3.83 -15.04
CA GLY A 134 4.04 -3.80 -13.68
C GLY A 134 5.05 -3.48 -12.57
N LEU A 135 6.37 -3.64 -12.86
CA LEU A 135 7.47 -3.42 -11.90
C LEU A 135 8.22 -2.11 -12.13
N GLY A 136 8.10 -1.54 -13.34
CA GLY A 136 8.56 -0.19 -13.62
C GLY A 136 7.67 0.80 -12.88
N GLY A 137 8.05 1.15 -11.66
CA GLY A 137 7.34 2.14 -10.86
C GLY A 137 7.04 3.34 -11.74
N ASN A 138 5.78 3.73 -11.80
CA ASN A 138 5.33 4.90 -12.53
C ASN A 138 6.32 6.05 -12.23
N MET A 139 6.84 6.75 -13.25
CA MET A 139 7.78 7.88 -13.10
C MET A 139 7.30 8.89 -12.06
N LYS A 140 5.98 9.02 -11.88
CA LYS A 140 5.36 9.82 -10.83
C LYS A 140 5.68 9.29 -9.43
N GLN A 141 5.68 7.97 -9.26
CA GLN A 141 6.03 7.33 -7.97
C GLN A 141 7.51 7.54 -7.64
N MET A 142 8.39 7.32 -8.62
CA MET A 142 9.83 7.55 -8.44
C MET A 142 10.11 9.02 -8.11
N LYS A 143 9.51 9.95 -8.85
CA LYS A 143 9.62 11.39 -8.54
C LYS A 143 9.19 11.70 -7.10
N ARG A 144 8.08 11.12 -6.62
CA ARG A 144 7.62 11.30 -5.24
C ARG A 144 8.64 10.77 -4.22
N ARG A 145 9.23 9.60 -4.47
CA ARG A 145 10.28 9.02 -3.62
C ARG A 145 11.49 9.94 -3.53
N ILE A 146 12.02 10.39 -4.69
CA ILE A 146 13.19 11.26 -4.75
C ILE A 146 12.94 12.62 -4.07
N ILE A 147 11.77 13.23 -4.28
CA ILE A 147 11.43 14.48 -3.58
C ILE A 147 11.39 14.25 -2.06
N ASN A 148 10.84 13.12 -1.61
CA ASN A 148 10.79 12.80 -0.19
C ASN A 148 12.19 12.57 0.40
N ILE A 149 13.10 11.92 -0.34
CA ILE A 149 14.50 11.73 0.06
C ILE A 149 15.23 13.08 0.16
N ALA A 150 15.11 13.92 -0.88
CA ALA A 150 15.76 15.22 -0.94
C ALA A 150 15.27 16.22 0.13
N SER A 151 14.00 16.08 0.55
CA SER A 151 13.40 16.92 1.59
C SER A 151 13.37 16.26 2.97
N TYR A 152 14.02 15.11 3.12
CA TYR A 152 13.98 14.40 4.38
C TYR A 152 14.77 15.12 5.47
N GLU A 153 14.11 15.34 6.59
CA GLU A 153 14.73 15.82 7.83
C GLU A 153 14.42 14.82 8.96
N LYS A 154 15.41 14.54 9.79
CA LYS A 154 15.20 13.65 10.95
C LYS A 154 14.07 14.20 11.83
N PRO A 155 13.02 13.41 12.10
CA PRO A 155 11.85 13.91 12.80
C PRO A 155 12.18 14.30 14.23
N THR A 156 11.97 15.57 14.56
CA THR A 156 12.05 16.09 15.92
C THR A 156 10.93 15.50 16.76
N PHE A 157 11.15 15.35 18.08
CA PHE A 157 10.16 14.84 19.03
C PHE A 157 8.80 15.58 18.91
N ILE A 158 8.83 16.90 18.73
CA ILE A 158 7.64 17.74 18.54
C ILE A 158 6.83 17.33 17.30
N LYS A 159 7.50 17.03 16.16
CA LYS A 159 6.82 16.56 14.93
C LYS A 159 6.11 15.22 15.15
N ARG A 160 6.71 14.30 15.95
CA ARG A 160 6.10 13.01 16.30
C ARG A 160 4.87 13.19 17.21
N VAL A 161 4.95 14.03 18.22
CA VAL A 161 3.82 14.32 19.12
C VAL A 161 2.66 14.92 18.34
N LYS A 162 2.90 15.93 17.48
CA LYS A 162 1.86 16.52 16.63
C LYS A 162 1.18 15.47 15.71
N GLY A 163 1.94 14.56 15.13
CA GLY A 163 1.37 13.46 14.32
C GLY A 163 0.48 12.52 15.15
N MET A 164 0.93 12.13 16.34
CA MET A 164 0.13 11.29 17.26
C MET A 164 -1.15 11.98 17.72
N THR A 165 -1.08 13.27 18.08
CA THR A 165 -2.28 14.02 18.51
C THR A 165 -3.29 14.18 17.38
N ALA A 166 -2.83 14.46 16.15
CA ALA A 166 -3.70 14.53 14.98
C ALA A 166 -4.37 13.17 14.69
N PHE A 167 -3.60 12.07 14.76
CA PHE A 167 -4.13 10.72 14.58
C PHE A 167 -5.18 10.36 15.65
N MET A 168 -4.91 10.64 16.93
CA MET A 168 -5.84 10.39 18.01
C MET A 168 -7.12 11.23 17.86
N LEU A 169 -7.00 12.50 17.45
CA LEU A 169 -8.15 13.36 17.22
C LEU A 169 -9.04 12.81 16.09
N THR A 170 -8.45 12.42 14.97
CA THR A 170 -9.20 11.82 13.84
C THR A 170 -9.85 10.49 14.23
N ALA A 171 -9.16 9.63 15.00
CA ALA A 171 -9.71 8.37 15.47
C ALA A 171 -10.91 8.61 16.41
N VAL A 172 -10.83 9.57 17.34
CA VAL A 172 -11.93 9.94 18.23
C VAL A 172 -13.13 10.48 17.45
N LEU A 173 -12.88 11.33 16.44
CA LEU A 173 -13.95 11.85 15.59
C LEU A 173 -14.65 10.70 14.83
N LEU A 174 -13.90 9.80 14.21
CA LEU A 174 -14.47 8.67 13.46
C LEU A 174 -15.24 7.70 14.35
N LEU A 175 -14.72 7.37 15.52
CA LEU A 175 -15.41 6.50 16.50
C LEU A 175 -16.61 7.20 17.14
N GLY A 176 -16.54 8.50 17.37
CA GLY A 176 -17.63 9.28 17.93
C GLY A 176 -18.83 9.43 16.99
N PHE A 177 -18.59 9.42 15.67
CA PHE A 177 -19.67 9.46 14.67
C PHE A 177 -20.29 8.09 14.36
N ALA A 178 -19.61 6.99 14.65
CA ALA A 178 -20.10 5.64 14.37
C ALA A 178 -21.44 5.32 15.06
N PRO A 179 -21.66 5.58 16.35
CA PRO A 179 -22.94 5.35 17.01
C PRO A 179 -24.07 6.28 16.51
N PHE A 180 -23.72 7.50 16.06
CA PHE A 180 -24.70 8.45 15.54
C PHE A 180 -25.28 7.97 14.20
N ILE A 181 -24.43 7.42 13.31
CA ILE A 181 -24.90 6.84 12.03
C ILE A 181 -25.77 5.60 12.27
N SER A 182 -25.45 4.77 13.26
CA SER A 182 -26.22 3.57 13.57
C SER A 182 -27.61 3.88 14.16
N THR A 183 -27.75 4.97 14.94
CA THR A 183 -29.05 5.41 15.48
C THR A 183 -29.98 5.92 14.38
N TYR A 184 -29.47 6.67 13.41
CA TYR A 184 -30.30 7.13 12.29
C TYR A 184 -30.72 5.99 11.36
N ALA A 185 -29.87 4.95 11.18
CA ALA A 185 -30.21 3.76 10.40
C ALA A 185 -31.27 2.88 11.11
N ALA A 186 -31.28 2.87 12.45
CA ALA A 186 -32.26 2.11 13.22
C ALA A 186 -33.63 2.80 13.33
N ASP A 187 -33.68 4.13 13.30
CA ASP A 187 -34.94 4.89 13.38
C ASP A 187 -35.74 4.88 12.06
N GLY A 188 -35.06 4.57 10.93
CA GLY A 188 -35.71 4.37 9.62
C GLY A 188 -36.44 3.03 9.45
N SER A 189 -36.33 2.09 10.41
CA SER A 189 -36.90 0.75 10.29
C SER A 189 -38.28 0.55 10.96
N HIS A 190 -38.88 1.62 11.53
CA HIS A 190 -40.24 1.56 12.05
C HIS A 190 -41.32 1.90 11.00
N TYR A 191 -41.19 1.39 9.78
CA TYR A 191 -42.37 1.17 8.96
C TYR A 191 -42.96 -0.19 9.34
N GLN A 192 -43.73 -0.19 10.42
CA GLN A 192 -44.58 -1.29 10.82
C GLN A 192 -45.74 -1.34 9.79
N TRP A 193 -45.72 -2.35 8.95
CA TRP A 193 -46.86 -2.68 8.12
C TRP A 193 -47.99 -3.12 9.06
N ASP A 194 -48.93 -2.20 9.28
CA ASP A 194 -50.16 -2.54 9.98
C ASP A 194 -51.01 -3.41 9.05
N SER A 195 -51.04 -4.70 9.31
CA SER A 195 -51.89 -5.67 8.59
C SER A 195 -53.38 -5.59 8.94
N SER A 196 -53.83 -4.54 9.65
CA SER A 196 -55.19 -4.39 10.08
C SER A 196 -56.10 -3.56 9.13
N SER A 197 -55.57 -3.06 8.02
CA SER A 197 -56.39 -2.45 6.97
C SER A 197 -56.65 -3.40 5.80
N GLU A 198 -57.43 -4.48 6.05
CA GLU A 198 -58.18 -5.15 5.01
C GLU A 198 -59.26 -4.20 4.51
N ASN A 199 -58.93 -3.38 3.52
CA ASN A 199 -59.86 -2.81 2.57
C ASN A 199 -59.11 -2.52 1.26
N ILE A 200 -58.71 -3.58 0.60
CA ILE A 200 -58.36 -3.49 -0.82
C ILE A 200 -59.73 -3.47 -1.54
N SER A 201 -60.20 -2.26 -1.83
CA SER A 201 -61.24 -2.08 -2.83
C SER A 201 -60.64 -2.53 -4.16
N TYR A 202 -61.11 -3.67 -4.64
CA TYR A 202 -60.80 -4.12 -5.99
C TYR A 202 -61.31 -3.05 -6.96
N VAL A 203 -60.39 -2.32 -7.59
CA VAL A 203 -60.74 -1.49 -8.75
C VAL A 203 -61.03 -2.46 -9.88
N ASP A 204 -62.29 -2.56 -10.24
CA ASP A 204 -62.75 -3.36 -11.37
C ASP A 204 -62.21 -2.73 -12.66
N LEU A 205 -61.18 -3.36 -13.20
CA LEU A 205 -60.52 -2.95 -14.46
C LEU A 205 -61.34 -3.23 -15.70
N SER A 206 -62.52 -3.88 -15.55
CA SER A 206 -63.40 -4.15 -16.69
C SER A 206 -64.01 -2.89 -17.32
N THR A 207 -63.99 -1.77 -16.58
CA THR A 207 -64.50 -0.46 -17.07
C THR A 207 -63.51 0.28 -17.96
N TYR A 208 -62.24 -0.19 -18.03
CA TYR A 208 -61.19 0.49 -18.83
C TYR A 208 -60.87 -0.19 -20.16
N PHE A 209 -61.31 -1.42 -20.34
CA PHE A 209 -61.18 -2.11 -21.63
C PHE A 209 -62.54 -2.17 -22.29
N GLY A 210 -62.92 -1.07 -22.96
CA GLY A 210 -64.02 -1.03 -23.87
C GLY A 210 -63.86 -2.08 -24.95
N GLU A 211 -64.94 -2.79 -25.23
CA GLU A 211 -65.10 -3.72 -26.33
C GLU A 211 -64.58 -3.13 -27.64
N TYR A 212 -63.66 -3.82 -28.25
CA TYR A 212 -63.37 -3.68 -29.68
C TYR A 212 -63.91 -4.95 -30.34
N GLU A 213 -65.08 -4.82 -30.98
CA GLU A 213 -65.45 -5.65 -32.10
C GLU A 213 -64.65 -5.30 -33.35
#